data_67173e0ac6255e68bc6ffa397430fd7e
#
_entry.id   67173e0ac6255e68bc6ffa397430fd7e
#
_cell.length_a   1.000
_cell.length_b   1.000
_cell.length_c   1.000
_cell.angle_alpha   90.00
_cell.angle_beta   90.00
_cell.angle_gamma   90.00
#
_symmetry.space_group_name_H-M   'P 1'
#
loop_
_entity.id
_entity.type
_entity.pdbx_description
1 polymer ?
#
loop_
_entity_poly.entity_id
_entity_poly.type
_entity_poly.pdbx_seq_one_letter_code
_entity_poly.pdbx_strand_id
1 'polypeptide(L)'
;KVIQDRSSDRDSNRHIHVAWLCIQEDGRRVEDAEIQLHDMLAKHVPLITVITKARSDNGFRNEVMELLPESRNVIRVRAIPEELDDGYTLKPMGLEELIDLTSEVIPEGKRRALAAAQKANLSYKRSQAHKIVAGSATAAAAAGASPIPFSDAAILAPIQVGMIAGITSVFGLELSKATLSTLVTSAIGVGGATFVGRTIVVNVMKFFPGVGTVA
;
A
#
# COMPACT_ATOMS: atom_id res chain seq x y z
N LYS A 1 13.63 9.84 -21.98
CA LYS A 1 13.37 8.70 -22.89
C LYS A 1 12.67 7.55 -22.18
N VAL A 2 13.26 6.94 -21.13
CA VAL A 2 12.66 5.77 -20.43
C VAL A 2 11.22 6.04 -19.94
N ILE A 3 10.95 7.20 -19.33
CA ILE A 3 9.62 7.55 -18.82
C ILE A 3 8.62 7.70 -19.97
N GLN A 4 9.01 8.36 -21.05
CA GLN A 4 8.17 8.52 -22.24
C GLN A 4 7.86 7.17 -22.90
N ASP A 5 8.88 6.33 -23.06
CA ASP A 5 8.72 4.98 -23.63
C ASP A 5 7.76 4.14 -22.76
N ARG A 6 7.87 4.26 -21.43
CA ARG A 6 7.00 3.54 -20.50
C ARG A 6 5.58 4.11 -20.45
N SER A 7 5.39 5.42 -20.52
CA SER A 7 4.04 6.02 -20.51
C SER A 7 3.24 5.70 -21.78
N SER A 8 3.92 5.36 -22.88
CA SER A 8 3.30 4.95 -24.16
C SER A 8 3.12 3.43 -24.30
N ASP A 9 3.59 2.63 -23.33
CA ASP A 9 3.45 1.17 -23.37
C ASP A 9 1.96 0.77 -23.31
N ARG A 10 1.57 -0.22 -24.11
CA ARG A 10 0.19 -0.74 -24.12
C ARG A 10 -0.16 -1.47 -22.82
N ASP A 11 0.83 -2.01 -22.13
CA ASP A 11 0.67 -2.66 -20.84
C ASP A 11 0.79 -1.64 -19.70
N SER A 12 -0.33 -1.26 -19.09
CA SER A 12 -0.38 -0.33 -17.96
C SER A 12 0.44 -0.79 -16.73
N ASN A 13 0.79 -2.07 -16.65
CA ASN A 13 1.65 -2.59 -15.58
C ASN A 13 3.11 -2.18 -15.75
N ARG A 14 3.49 -1.73 -16.94
CA ARG A 14 4.83 -1.24 -17.26
C ARG A 14 4.96 0.26 -17.13
N HIS A 15 3.87 0.98 -16.86
CA HIS A 15 3.90 2.44 -16.68
C HIS A 15 4.63 2.81 -15.38
N ILE A 16 5.33 3.95 -15.42
CA ILE A 16 5.88 4.60 -14.24
C ILE A 16 4.79 5.52 -13.68
N HIS A 17 4.37 5.29 -12.44
CA HIS A 17 3.27 6.03 -11.82
C HIS A 17 3.73 7.09 -10.84
N VAL A 18 4.97 7.04 -10.39
CA VAL A 18 5.59 7.98 -9.46
C VAL A 18 7.10 7.89 -9.61
N ALA A 19 7.81 8.98 -9.36
CA ALA A 19 9.27 8.99 -9.24
C ALA A 19 9.69 9.58 -7.90
N TRP A 20 10.78 9.06 -7.35
CA TRP A 20 11.45 9.62 -6.19
C TRP A 20 12.75 10.29 -6.63
N LEU A 21 12.86 11.59 -6.40
CA LEU A 21 14.13 12.32 -6.55
C LEU A 21 14.84 12.33 -5.21
N CYS A 22 15.99 11.66 -5.14
CA CYS A 22 16.74 11.51 -3.89
C CYS A 22 17.88 12.51 -3.81
N ILE A 23 17.87 13.35 -2.76
CA ILE A 23 18.90 14.34 -2.45
C ILE A 23 19.50 13.99 -1.10
N GLN A 24 20.82 14.07 -0.96
CA GLN A 24 21.46 13.77 0.34
C GLN A 24 21.44 15.00 1.23
N GLU A 25 21.02 14.84 2.50
CA GLU A 25 21.01 15.92 3.49
C GLU A 25 22.42 16.43 3.82
N ASP A 26 23.42 15.57 3.79
CA ASP A 26 24.81 15.91 4.13
C ASP A 26 25.41 17.01 3.23
N GLY A 27 25.00 17.04 1.95
CA GLY A 27 25.48 18.02 0.97
C GLY A 27 24.96 19.43 1.22
N ARG A 28 23.85 19.59 1.94
CA ARG A 28 23.19 20.87 2.24
C ARG A 28 23.01 21.78 1.03
N ARG A 29 22.81 21.22 -0.14
CA ARG A 29 22.60 21.95 -1.38
C ARG A 29 21.80 21.10 -2.36
N VAL A 30 21.10 21.77 -3.25
CA VAL A 30 20.50 21.19 -4.44
C VAL A 30 21.34 21.65 -5.63
N GLU A 31 21.82 20.71 -6.42
CA GLU A 31 22.66 21.03 -7.57
C GLU A 31 21.80 21.37 -8.81
N ASP A 32 22.34 22.17 -9.73
CA ASP A 32 21.65 22.55 -10.98
C ASP A 32 21.19 21.32 -11.78
N ALA A 33 21.97 20.25 -11.75
CA ALA A 33 21.61 18.99 -12.41
C ALA A 33 20.38 18.32 -11.78
N GLU A 34 20.19 18.44 -10.46
CA GLU A 34 19.03 17.92 -9.74
C GLU A 34 17.79 18.77 -10.05
N ILE A 35 17.93 20.09 -10.13
CA ILE A 35 16.84 21.00 -10.54
C ILE A 35 16.40 20.69 -11.98
N GLN A 36 17.34 20.56 -12.90
CA GLN A 36 17.02 20.21 -14.30
C GLN A 36 16.36 18.83 -14.40
N LEU A 37 16.82 17.85 -13.63
CA LEU A 37 16.22 16.52 -13.57
C LEU A 37 14.80 16.59 -13.00
N HIS A 38 14.59 17.35 -11.92
CA HIS A 38 13.28 17.60 -11.32
C HIS A 38 12.30 18.14 -12.36
N ASP A 39 12.66 19.24 -13.05
CA ASP A 39 11.80 19.91 -14.04
C ASP A 39 11.48 19.01 -15.23
N MET A 40 12.43 18.16 -15.62
CA MET A 40 12.22 17.18 -16.67
C MET A 40 11.27 16.07 -16.24
N LEU A 41 11.43 15.55 -15.03
CA LEU A 41 10.62 14.43 -14.52
C LEU A 41 9.19 14.86 -14.20
N ALA A 42 9.02 16.03 -13.58
CA ALA A 42 7.73 16.57 -13.17
C ALA A 42 6.74 16.75 -14.33
N LYS A 43 7.23 16.94 -15.55
CA LYS A 43 6.42 17.02 -16.79
C LYS A 43 5.74 15.69 -17.16
N HIS A 44 6.23 14.58 -16.65
CA HIS A 44 5.82 13.25 -17.11
C HIS A 44 5.19 12.38 -16.03
N VAL A 45 5.63 12.53 -14.77
CA VAL A 45 5.18 11.71 -13.65
C VAL A 45 5.10 12.53 -12.37
N PRO A 46 4.16 12.20 -11.46
CA PRO A 46 4.18 12.77 -10.13
C PRO A 46 5.53 12.49 -9.44
N LEU A 47 6.08 13.51 -8.78
CA LEU A 47 7.40 13.47 -8.17
C LEU A 47 7.30 13.69 -6.68
N ILE A 48 8.03 12.87 -5.91
CA ILE A 48 8.26 13.06 -4.48
C ILE A 48 9.76 13.26 -4.29
N THR A 49 10.15 14.38 -3.69
CA THR A 49 11.55 14.59 -3.32
C THR A 49 11.85 13.97 -1.98
N VAL A 50 12.89 13.14 -1.92
CA VAL A 50 13.30 12.39 -0.74
C VAL A 50 14.67 12.87 -0.29
N ILE A 51 14.72 13.58 0.83
CA ILE A 51 15.97 13.99 1.47
C ILE A 51 16.48 12.77 2.25
N THR A 52 17.52 12.14 1.71
CA THR A 52 18.11 10.92 2.26
C THR A 52 19.16 11.20 3.31
N LYS A 53 19.55 10.19 4.11
CA LYS A 53 20.50 10.30 5.22
C LYS A 53 20.14 11.40 6.22
N ALA A 54 18.86 11.54 6.51
CA ALA A 54 18.35 12.60 7.36
C ALA A 54 18.95 12.55 8.78
N ARG A 55 19.65 13.61 9.19
CA ARG A 55 20.22 13.79 10.52
C ARG A 55 19.63 15.00 11.23
N SER A 56 19.82 16.18 10.65
CA SER A 56 19.45 17.45 11.25
C SER A 56 18.96 18.40 10.17
N ASP A 57 17.68 18.76 10.19
CA ASP A 57 17.05 19.53 9.12
C ASP A 57 17.64 20.93 8.97
N ASN A 58 17.68 21.69 10.06
CA ASN A 58 18.17 23.08 10.10
C ASN A 58 17.65 23.93 8.91
N GLY A 59 16.39 23.69 8.51
CA GLY A 59 15.72 24.43 7.43
C GLY A 59 16.00 23.93 6.00
N PHE A 60 16.85 22.91 5.80
CA PHE A 60 17.18 22.41 4.47
C PHE A 60 15.97 21.86 3.70
N ARG A 61 15.01 21.24 4.43
CA ARG A 61 13.77 20.77 3.80
C ARG A 61 12.99 21.93 3.14
N ASN A 62 12.92 23.08 3.80
CA ASN A 62 12.22 24.24 3.26
C ASN A 62 12.95 24.80 2.03
N GLU A 63 14.27 24.87 2.06
CA GLU A 63 15.09 25.26 0.91
C GLU A 63 14.84 24.32 -0.30
N VAL A 64 14.83 23.02 -0.07
CA VAL A 64 14.52 22.03 -1.12
C VAL A 64 13.11 22.22 -1.67
N MET A 65 12.12 22.55 -0.83
CA MET A 65 10.75 22.83 -1.27
C MET A 65 10.67 24.07 -2.15
N GLU A 66 11.45 25.09 -1.86
CA GLU A 66 11.50 26.32 -2.66
C GLU A 66 12.18 26.10 -4.01
N LEU A 67 13.25 25.30 -4.03
CA LEU A 67 14.02 25.02 -5.25
C LEU A 67 13.35 24.00 -6.17
N LEU A 68 12.50 23.11 -5.62
CA LEU A 68 11.83 22.01 -6.34
C LEU A 68 10.30 22.08 -6.20
N PRO A 69 9.66 23.15 -6.69
CA PRO A 69 8.25 23.46 -6.41
C PRO A 69 7.25 22.48 -7.03
N GLU A 70 7.62 21.76 -8.10
CA GLU A 70 6.75 20.78 -8.76
C GLU A 70 6.70 19.43 -8.04
N SER A 71 7.48 19.25 -6.97
CA SER A 71 7.40 18.06 -6.11
C SER A 71 6.07 18.02 -5.36
N ARG A 72 5.37 16.91 -5.42
CA ARG A 72 4.11 16.69 -4.66
C ARG A 72 4.33 16.77 -3.16
N ASN A 73 5.50 16.36 -2.72
CA ASN A 73 5.95 16.49 -1.33
C ASN A 73 7.48 16.41 -1.25
N VAL A 74 8.04 16.94 -0.16
CA VAL A 74 9.45 16.79 0.21
C VAL A 74 9.52 16.13 1.58
N ILE A 75 10.11 14.94 1.64
CA ILE A 75 10.18 14.14 2.86
C ILE A 75 11.61 13.81 3.22
N ARG A 76 11.90 13.81 4.52
CA ARG A 76 13.20 13.43 5.07
C ARG A 76 13.20 11.96 5.49
N VAL A 77 14.17 11.20 5.02
CA VAL A 77 14.25 9.76 5.26
C VAL A 77 15.65 9.35 5.75
N ARG A 78 15.68 8.55 6.79
CA ARG A 78 16.85 7.74 7.20
C ARG A 78 16.41 6.27 7.15
N ALA A 79 16.83 5.56 6.12
CA ALA A 79 16.38 4.20 5.85
C ALA A 79 17.00 3.15 6.78
N ILE A 80 18.23 3.38 7.22
CA ILE A 80 18.99 2.48 8.11
C ILE A 80 19.40 3.23 9.37
N PRO A 81 19.60 2.52 10.51
CA PRO A 81 20.17 3.11 11.70
C PRO A 81 21.57 3.66 11.40
N GLU A 82 21.95 4.74 12.06
CA GLU A 82 23.25 5.36 11.93
C GLU A 82 23.85 5.56 13.31
N GLU A 83 25.05 5.02 13.54
CA GLU A 83 25.80 5.22 14.77
C GLU A 83 26.68 6.47 14.66
N LEU A 84 26.57 7.35 15.65
CA LEU A 84 27.37 8.55 15.75
C LEU A 84 28.64 8.28 16.57
N ASP A 85 29.65 9.17 16.47
CA ASP A 85 30.95 9.02 17.10
C ASP A 85 30.89 8.94 18.63
N ASP A 86 29.82 9.46 19.25
CA ASP A 86 29.54 9.38 20.68
C ASP A 86 28.85 8.07 21.11
N GLY A 87 28.66 7.14 20.18
CA GLY A 87 27.96 5.87 20.38
C GLY A 87 26.43 5.98 20.37
N TYR A 88 25.85 7.16 20.11
CA TYR A 88 24.41 7.31 19.96
C TYR A 88 23.95 6.80 18.60
N THR A 89 22.87 6.01 18.59
CA THR A 89 22.31 5.47 17.35
C THR A 89 21.06 6.22 16.94
N LEU A 90 21.12 6.88 15.79
CA LEU A 90 19.96 7.49 15.15
C LEU A 90 19.07 6.40 14.53
N LYS A 91 17.81 6.34 14.95
CA LYS A 91 16.85 5.34 14.45
C LYS A 91 16.39 5.67 13.03
N PRO A 92 15.98 4.68 12.21
CA PRO A 92 15.29 4.91 10.95
C PRO A 92 14.08 5.84 11.12
N MET A 93 13.82 6.68 10.12
CA MET A 93 12.69 7.61 10.10
C MET A 93 12.18 7.88 8.69
N GLY A 94 10.93 8.29 8.54
CA GLY A 94 10.33 8.80 7.31
C GLY A 94 9.96 7.74 6.27
N LEU A 95 10.32 6.45 6.45
CA LEU A 95 10.00 5.40 5.45
C LEU A 95 8.50 5.11 5.37
N GLU A 96 7.79 5.06 6.50
CA GLU A 96 6.35 4.83 6.52
C GLU A 96 5.61 5.98 5.84
N GLU A 97 5.96 7.21 6.18
CA GLU A 97 5.40 8.41 5.59
C GLU A 97 5.67 8.48 4.07
N LEU A 98 6.88 8.09 3.61
CA LEU A 98 7.19 8.00 2.19
C LEU A 98 6.29 7.00 1.44
N ILE A 99 5.98 5.86 2.06
CA ILE A 99 5.07 4.87 1.49
C ILE A 99 3.64 5.42 1.44
N ASP A 100 3.19 6.11 2.48
CA ASP A 100 1.86 6.72 2.53
C ASP A 100 1.72 7.79 1.44
N LEU A 101 2.67 8.71 1.34
CA LEU A 101 2.72 9.73 0.28
C LEU A 101 2.75 9.11 -1.13
N THR A 102 3.54 8.04 -1.31
CA THR A 102 3.59 7.32 -2.59
C THR A 102 2.23 6.72 -2.92
N SER A 103 1.56 6.13 -1.93
CA SER A 103 0.23 5.52 -2.08
C SER A 103 -0.86 6.54 -2.44
N GLU A 104 -0.75 7.78 -1.97
CA GLU A 104 -1.69 8.86 -2.31
C GLU A 104 -1.58 9.29 -3.77
N VAL A 105 -0.37 9.27 -4.29
CA VAL A 105 -0.05 9.77 -5.64
C VAL A 105 -0.34 8.74 -6.73
N ILE A 106 -0.18 7.44 -6.45
CA ILE A 106 -0.40 6.38 -7.44
C ILE A 106 -1.89 6.06 -7.64
N PRO A 107 -2.30 5.56 -8.82
CA PRO A 107 -3.67 5.14 -9.08
C PRO A 107 -4.15 4.08 -8.08
N GLU A 108 -5.43 4.16 -7.68
CA GLU A 108 -6.02 3.26 -6.68
C GLU A 108 -5.82 1.77 -7.01
N GLY A 109 -5.97 1.39 -8.29
CA GLY A 109 -5.75 0.00 -8.74
C GLY A 109 -4.32 -0.51 -8.52
N LYS A 110 -3.33 0.38 -8.33
CA LYS A 110 -1.92 0.02 -8.07
C LYS A 110 -1.55 0.02 -6.59
N ARG A 111 -2.38 0.60 -5.72
CA ARG A 111 -2.12 0.65 -4.26
C ARG A 111 -2.01 -0.73 -3.64
N ARG A 112 -2.81 -1.69 -4.10
CA ARG A 112 -2.73 -3.08 -3.63
C ARG A 112 -1.41 -3.74 -4.01
N ALA A 113 -0.92 -3.49 -5.24
CA ALA A 113 0.38 -4.00 -5.69
C ALA A 113 1.54 -3.38 -4.88
N LEU A 114 1.47 -2.07 -4.60
CA LEU A 114 2.42 -1.41 -3.72
C LEU A 114 2.41 -2.03 -2.32
N ALA A 115 1.24 -2.24 -1.72
CA ALA A 115 1.11 -2.86 -0.41
C ALA A 115 1.69 -4.29 -0.39
N ALA A 116 1.41 -5.09 -1.43
CA ALA A 116 1.95 -6.44 -1.54
C ALA A 116 3.48 -6.46 -1.63
N ALA A 117 4.07 -5.49 -2.36
CA ALA A 117 5.51 -5.36 -2.52
C ALA A 117 6.24 -4.90 -1.24
N GLN A 118 5.53 -4.21 -0.32
CA GLN A 118 6.11 -3.73 0.94
C GLN A 118 6.29 -4.87 1.94
N LYS A 119 7.47 -5.50 1.96
CA LYS A 119 7.76 -6.62 2.88
C LYS A 119 7.89 -6.16 4.34
N ALA A 120 8.33 -4.93 4.57
CA ALA A 120 8.69 -4.42 5.90
C ALA A 120 7.59 -3.59 6.58
N ASN A 121 6.65 -3.01 5.85
CA ASN A 121 5.62 -2.15 6.44
C ASN A 121 4.32 -2.91 6.70
N LEU A 122 4.25 -3.56 7.87
CA LEU A 122 3.06 -4.29 8.30
C LEU A 122 1.90 -3.35 8.67
N SER A 123 2.19 -2.15 9.18
CA SER A 123 1.18 -1.14 9.52
C SER A 123 0.44 -0.67 8.28
N TYR A 124 1.17 -0.38 7.21
CA TYR A 124 0.58 -0.03 5.92
C TYR A 124 -0.31 -1.16 5.35
N LYS A 125 0.17 -2.42 5.39
CA LYS A 125 -0.63 -3.58 4.96
C LYS A 125 -1.92 -3.73 5.76
N ARG A 126 -1.85 -3.56 7.08
CA ARG A 126 -3.03 -3.57 7.96
C ARG A 126 -4.01 -2.47 7.60
N SER A 127 -3.54 -1.24 7.40
CA SER A 127 -4.39 -0.11 6.98
C SER A 127 -5.13 -0.41 5.67
N GLN A 128 -4.45 -0.94 4.67
CA GLN A 128 -5.09 -1.33 3.40
C GLN A 128 -6.09 -2.48 3.57
N ALA A 129 -5.78 -3.47 4.40
CA ALA A 129 -6.70 -4.56 4.74
C ALA A 129 -7.97 -4.04 5.44
N HIS A 130 -7.83 -3.10 6.38
CA HIS A 130 -8.98 -2.46 7.04
C HIS A 130 -9.89 -1.73 6.06
N LYS A 131 -9.35 -1.03 5.05
CA LYS A 131 -10.16 -0.38 4.01
C LYS A 131 -10.99 -1.40 3.22
N ILE A 132 -10.40 -2.56 2.89
CA ILE A 132 -11.10 -3.65 2.20
C ILE A 132 -12.24 -4.21 3.08
N VAL A 133 -11.96 -4.44 4.36
CA VAL A 133 -12.97 -4.92 5.33
C VAL A 133 -14.11 -3.93 5.46
N ALA A 134 -13.81 -2.63 5.62
CA ALA A 134 -14.83 -1.59 5.75
C ALA A 134 -15.71 -1.49 4.50
N GLY A 135 -15.10 -1.51 3.30
CA GLY A 135 -15.85 -1.51 2.04
C GLY A 135 -16.74 -2.74 1.87
N SER A 136 -16.24 -3.93 2.24
CA SER A 136 -17.01 -5.17 2.19
C SER A 136 -18.15 -5.19 3.22
N ALA A 137 -17.93 -4.63 4.42
CA ALA A 137 -18.94 -4.51 5.45
C ALA A 137 -20.07 -3.56 5.03
N THR A 138 -19.72 -2.43 4.38
CA THR A 138 -20.71 -1.50 3.82
C THR A 138 -21.54 -2.16 2.73
N ALA A 139 -20.92 -2.90 1.82
CA ALA A 139 -21.61 -3.64 0.77
C ALA A 139 -22.53 -4.72 1.35
N ALA A 140 -22.08 -5.44 2.38
CA ALA A 140 -22.89 -6.45 3.07
C ALA A 140 -24.08 -5.84 3.81
N ALA A 141 -23.89 -4.69 4.47
CA ALA A 141 -24.98 -3.95 5.13
C ALA A 141 -26.04 -3.47 4.14
N ALA A 142 -25.63 -2.96 2.96
CA ALA A 142 -26.53 -2.54 1.90
C ALA A 142 -27.32 -3.75 1.34
N ALA A 143 -26.68 -4.90 1.19
CA ALA A 143 -27.34 -6.14 0.76
C ALA A 143 -28.36 -6.64 1.77
N GLY A 144 -28.04 -6.61 3.09
CA GLY A 144 -28.92 -7.04 4.16
C GLY A 144 -30.12 -6.13 4.41
N ALA A 145 -30.06 -4.88 3.93
CA ALA A 145 -31.20 -3.94 3.99
C ALA A 145 -32.32 -4.28 2.98
N SER A 146 -32.07 -5.21 2.04
CA SER A 146 -33.07 -5.63 1.04
C SER A 146 -34.01 -6.69 1.64
N PRO A 147 -35.34 -6.53 1.59
CA PRO A 147 -36.29 -7.43 2.23
C PRO A 147 -36.59 -8.69 1.38
N ILE A 148 -35.62 -9.23 0.65
CA ILE A 148 -35.81 -10.39 -0.19
C ILE A 148 -35.46 -11.67 0.60
N PRO A 149 -36.40 -12.54 0.96
CA PRO A 149 -36.11 -13.78 1.68
C PRO A 149 -35.14 -14.67 0.88
N PHE A 150 -34.19 -15.29 1.53
CA PHE A 150 -33.19 -16.23 0.97
C PHE A 150 -32.16 -15.62 0.00
N SER A 151 -32.14 -14.31 -0.25
CA SER A 151 -31.12 -13.66 -1.09
C SER A 151 -29.79 -13.45 -0.37
N ASP A 152 -29.79 -13.49 0.97
CA ASP A 152 -28.65 -13.12 1.81
C ASP A 152 -27.40 -13.93 1.47
N ALA A 153 -27.53 -15.27 1.35
CA ALA A 153 -26.39 -16.11 1.07
C ALA A 153 -25.81 -15.91 -0.34
N ALA A 154 -26.67 -15.70 -1.33
CA ALA A 154 -26.25 -15.49 -2.72
C ALA A 154 -25.53 -14.16 -2.94
N ILE A 155 -25.87 -13.14 -2.14
CA ILE A 155 -25.26 -11.81 -2.23
C ILE A 155 -24.05 -11.70 -1.28
N LEU A 156 -24.13 -12.25 -0.08
CA LEU A 156 -23.07 -12.15 0.91
C LEU A 156 -21.83 -13.01 0.56
N ALA A 157 -22.04 -14.18 -0.06
CA ALA A 157 -20.93 -15.07 -0.41
C ALA A 157 -19.91 -14.43 -1.37
N PRO A 158 -20.30 -13.82 -2.50
CA PRO A 158 -19.34 -13.13 -3.36
C PRO A 158 -18.65 -11.94 -2.66
N ILE A 159 -19.32 -11.21 -1.78
CA ILE A 159 -18.73 -10.11 -1.00
C ILE A 159 -17.64 -10.65 -0.07
N GLN A 160 -17.90 -11.74 0.65
CA GLN A 160 -16.93 -12.38 1.55
C GLN A 160 -15.73 -12.94 0.80
N VAL A 161 -15.94 -13.60 -0.32
CA VAL A 161 -14.86 -14.12 -1.17
C VAL A 161 -14.01 -12.97 -1.73
N GLY A 162 -14.64 -11.91 -2.20
CA GLY A 162 -13.95 -10.71 -2.66
C GLY A 162 -13.13 -10.02 -1.56
N MET A 163 -13.65 -9.98 -0.34
CA MET A 163 -12.94 -9.46 0.83
C MET A 163 -11.69 -10.29 1.15
N ILE A 164 -11.82 -11.61 1.20
CA ILE A 164 -10.69 -12.52 1.48
C ILE A 164 -9.64 -12.40 0.38
N ALA A 165 -10.05 -12.43 -0.89
CA ALA A 165 -9.14 -12.26 -2.02
C ALA A 165 -8.43 -10.89 -2.00
N GLY A 166 -9.12 -9.83 -1.62
CA GLY A 166 -8.53 -8.51 -1.44
C GLY A 166 -7.49 -8.46 -0.33
N ILE A 167 -7.80 -9.02 0.84
CA ILE A 167 -6.87 -9.06 1.98
C ILE A 167 -5.63 -9.88 1.64
N THR A 168 -5.78 -11.09 1.09
CA THR A 168 -4.64 -11.94 0.72
C THR A 168 -3.75 -11.29 -0.32
N SER A 169 -4.33 -10.57 -1.28
CA SER A 169 -3.57 -9.80 -2.27
C SER A 169 -2.73 -8.69 -1.63
N VAL A 170 -3.24 -7.98 -0.63
CA VAL A 170 -2.47 -6.96 0.13
C VAL A 170 -1.27 -7.58 0.85
N PHE A 171 -1.40 -8.82 1.34
CA PHE A 171 -0.29 -9.52 1.99
C PHE A 171 0.64 -10.24 1.02
N GLY A 172 0.37 -10.16 -0.30
CA GLY A 172 1.17 -10.82 -1.33
C GLY A 172 1.00 -12.34 -1.35
N LEU A 173 -0.13 -12.83 -0.84
CA LEU A 173 -0.48 -14.25 -0.88
C LEU A 173 -1.28 -14.53 -2.15
N GLU A 174 -0.79 -15.39 -3.02
CA GLU A 174 -1.50 -15.83 -4.21
C GLU A 174 -2.53 -16.90 -3.85
N LEU A 175 -3.81 -16.56 -3.99
CA LEU A 175 -4.88 -17.56 -3.95
C LEU A 175 -4.95 -18.25 -5.30
N SER A 176 -4.70 -19.55 -5.32
CA SER A 176 -4.92 -20.35 -6.53
C SER A 176 -6.39 -20.32 -6.94
N LYS A 177 -6.66 -20.45 -8.24
CA LYS A 177 -8.04 -20.54 -8.74
C LYS A 177 -8.82 -21.69 -8.08
N ALA A 178 -8.14 -22.79 -7.72
CA ALA A 178 -8.71 -23.91 -7.01
C ALA A 178 -9.16 -23.51 -5.58
N THR A 179 -8.33 -22.75 -4.85
CA THR A 179 -8.69 -22.26 -3.51
C THR A 179 -9.87 -21.29 -3.55
N LEU A 180 -9.88 -20.36 -4.54
CA LEU A 180 -11.00 -19.45 -4.74
C LEU A 180 -12.29 -20.21 -5.10
N SER A 181 -12.23 -21.20 -6.01
CA SER A 181 -13.39 -22.00 -6.38
C SER A 181 -13.92 -22.80 -5.19
N THR A 182 -13.05 -23.37 -4.35
CA THR A 182 -13.45 -24.08 -3.13
C THR A 182 -14.12 -23.13 -2.13
N LEU A 183 -13.60 -21.91 -1.96
CA LEU A 183 -14.21 -20.87 -1.12
C LEU A 183 -15.60 -20.47 -1.65
N VAL A 184 -15.73 -20.25 -2.95
CA VAL A 184 -17.02 -19.93 -3.58
C VAL A 184 -18.01 -21.09 -3.43
N THR A 185 -17.58 -22.31 -3.73
CA THR A 185 -18.44 -23.50 -3.65
C THR A 185 -18.88 -23.77 -2.21
N SER A 186 -18.01 -23.59 -1.23
CA SER A 186 -18.33 -23.75 0.19
C SER A 186 -19.25 -22.64 0.72
N ALA A 187 -19.15 -21.44 0.18
CA ALA A 187 -20.04 -20.32 0.53
C ALA A 187 -21.44 -20.44 -0.10
N ILE A 188 -21.55 -21.01 -1.31
CA ILE A 188 -22.81 -21.25 -2.02
C ILE A 188 -23.46 -22.58 -1.65
N GLY A 189 -22.67 -23.56 -1.24
CA GLY A 189 -23.10 -24.91 -0.83
C GLY A 189 -23.78 -24.92 0.53
N VAL A 190 -24.86 -24.37 0.58
CA VAL A 190 -26.09 -24.39 1.33
C VAL A 190 -26.31 -25.31 2.50
N GLY A 191 -26.77 -24.76 3.58
CA GLY A 191 -27.13 -25.46 4.81
C GLY A 191 -25.94 -25.77 5.70
N GLY A 192 -24.71 -25.79 5.15
CA GLY A 192 -23.45 -25.86 5.87
C GLY A 192 -22.78 -24.49 6.11
N ALA A 193 -23.41 -23.40 5.69
CA ALA A 193 -22.83 -22.07 5.69
C ALA A 193 -22.31 -21.61 7.07
N THR A 194 -22.96 -22.05 8.15
CA THR A 194 -22.51 -21.77 9.51
C THR A 194 -21.30 -22.62 9.90
N PHE A 195 -21.21 -23.87 9.44
CA PHE A 195 -20.11 -24.77 9.81
C PHE A 195 -18.85 -24.48 8.99
N VAL A 196 -19.00 -24.29 7.67
CA VAL A 196 -17.89 -24.00 6.76
C VAL A 196 -17.39 -22.56 6.96
N GLY A 197 -18.27 -21.60 7.15
CA GLY A 197 -17.89 -20.22 7.50
C GLY A 197 -17.09 -20.16 8.78
N ARG A 198 -17.47 -20.92 9.82
CA ARG A 198 -16.74 -21.02 11.07
C ARG A 198 -15.37 -21.69 10.88
N THR A 199 -15.27 -22.73 10.06
CA THR A 199 -14.00 -23.41 9.77
C THR A 199 -13.05 -22.56 8.95
N ILE A 200 -13.55 -21.78 7.98
CA ILE A 200 -12.76 -20.84 7.17
C ILE A 200 -12.26 -19.69 8.05
N VAL A 201 -13.12 -19.09 8.86
CA VAL A 201 -12.74 -17.99 9.77
C VAL A 201 -11.69 -18.47 10.77
N VAL A 202 -11.88 -19.65 11.40
CA VAL A 202 -10.92 -20.22 12.35
C VAL A 202 -9.58 -20.54 11.69
N ASN A 203 -9.56 -21.03 10.46
CA ASN A 203 -8.31 -21.33 9.76
C ASN A 203 -7.61 -20.08 9.23
N VAL A 204 -8.33 -19.09 8.74
CA VAL A 204 -7.76 -17.79 8.37
C VAL A 204 -7.22 -17.05 9.61
N MET A 205 -7.90 -17.13 10.76
CA MET A 205 -7.41 -16.54 12.00
C MET A 205 -6.13 -17.19 12.53
N LYS A 206 -5.85 -18.46 12.22
CA LYS A 206 -4.57 -19.12 12.56
C LYS A 206 -3.36 -18.55 11.83
N PHE A 207 -3.55 -17.87 10.70
CA PHE A 207 -2.48 -17.16 10.00
C PHE A 207 -2.18 -15.76 10.57
N PHE A 208 -2.96 -15.30 11.55
CA PHE A 208 -2.72 -14.02 12.23
C PHE A 208 -2.25 -14.31 13.67
N PRO A 209 -0.93 -14.35 13.93
CA PRO A 209 -0.42 -14.50 15.31
C PRO A 209 -0.89 -13.31 16.14
N GLY A 210 -1.69 -13.57 17.16
CA GLY A 210 -2.18 -12.57 18.12
C GLY A 210 -3.69 -12.39 18.23
N VAL A 211 -4.51 -13.06 17.41
CA VAL A 211 -5.99 -12.98 17.49
C VAL A 211 -6.62 -14.33 17.95
N GLY A 212 -5.84 -15.37 18.13
CA GLY A 212 -6.30 -16.75 18.36
C GLY A 212 -6.53 -17.18 19.81
N THR A 213 -6.60 -16.27 20.78
CA THR A 213 -6.69 -16.66 22.21
C THR A 213 -7.94 -16.13 22.94
N VAL A 214 -9.04 -15.89 22.24
CA VAL A 214 -10.33 -15.61 22.89
C VAL A 214 -11.40 -16.46 22.19
N ALA A 215 -11.54 -17.69 22.62
CA ALA A 215 -12.74 -18.51 22.51
C ALA A 215 -12.76 -19.49 23.66
#